data_594dff423e4fb61f3390b1f42e82eed9
#
_entry.id   594dff423e4fb61f3390b1f42e82eed9
#
_cell.length_a   1.000
_cell.length_b   1.000
_cell.length_c   1.000
_cell.angle_alpha   90.00
_cell.angle_beta   90.00
_cell.angle_gamma   90.00
#
_symmetry.space_group_name_H-M   'P 1'
#
loop_
_entity.id
_entity.type
_entity.pdbx_description
1 polymer ?
#
loop_
_entity_poly.entity_id
_entity_poly.type
_entity_poly.pdbx_seq_one_letter_code
_entity_poly.pdbx_strand_id
1 'polypeptide(L)'
;MKKLLPYLPIVVLVVLAAFLVGQLVKMGGQGRDYKPDALVGQAIPETVLPLLREGRAVDEFLDLKTAGVGKPMIVNLFASWCAPCRLEHEQLMALKADGIAIVGVAYKDDPVATQAFIDELGDPFSMILVDREGRAGLDLGVSGVPESFAVDAYGQIVAKASGPILTDEDRQRLVEALRAPPR
;
A
#
# COMPACT_ATOMS: atom_id res chain seq x y z
N MET A 1 9.57 51.70 37.31
CA MET A 1 8.85 50.49 36.87
C MET A 1 7.82 50.71 35.75
N LYS A 2 7.50 51.96 35.33
CA LYS A 2 6.50 52.26 34.27
C LYS A 2 7.00 52.17 32.81
N LYS A 3 8.32 52.04 32.54
CA LYS A 3 8.89 52.04 31.19
C LYS A 3 8.89 50.67 30.46
N LEU A 4 8.58 49.58 31.14
CA LEU A 4 8.55 48.23 30.56
C LEU A 4 7.15 47.76 30.12
N LEU A 5 6.10 48.49 30.53
CA LEU A 5 4.70 48.10 30.24
C LEU A 5 4.36 48.01 28.73
N PRO A 6 4.90 48.90 27.83
CA PRO A 6 4.60 48.80 26.40
C PRO A 6 5.24 47.59 25.71
N TYR A 7 6.27 46.96 26.32
CA TYR A 7 6.95 45.81 25.75
C TYR A 7 6.33 44.47 26.20
N LEU A 8 5.41 44.47 27.17
CA LEU A 8 4.76 43.29 27.71
C LEU A 8 4.11 42.42 26.62
N PRO A 9 3.32 42.97 25.65
CA PRO A 9 2.71 42.14 24.59
C PRO A 9 3.75 41.48 23.67
N ILE A 10 4.87 42.18 23.42
CA ILE A 10 5.96 41.66 22.59
C ILE A 10 6.65 40.50 23.31
N VAL A 11 6.92 40.65 24.60
CA VAL A 11 7.53 39.57 25.41
C VAL A 11 6.62 38.34 25.46
N VAL A 12 5.31 38.52 25.66
CA VAL A 12 4.33 37.41 25.65
C VAL A 12 4.33 36.72 24.31
N LEU A 13 4.36 37.45 23.21
CA LEU A 13 4.34 36.91 21.85
C LEU A 13 5.61 36.09 21.56
N VAL A 14 6.78 36.57 21.98
CA VAL A 14 8.07 35.89 21.83
C VAL A 14 8.09 34.60 22.66
N VAL A 15 7.59 34.62 23.90
CA VAL A 15 7.51 33.45 24.76
C VAL A 15 6.55 32.41 24.17
N LEU A 16 5.39 32.86 23.65
CA LEU A 16 4.43 31.97 22.98
C LEU A 16 5.01 31.33 21.69
N ALA A 17 5.71 32.13 20.88
CA ALA A 17 6.37 31.65 19.68
C ALA A 17 7.48 30.63 20.01
N ALA A 18 8.32 30.93 21.03
CA ALA A 18 9.36 30.02 21.49
C ALA A 18 8.76 28.69 22.03
N PHE A 19 7.64 28.78 22.76
CA PHE A 19 6.92 27.60 23.24
C PHE A 19 6.36 26.75 22.10
N LEU A 20 5.70 27.39 21.10
CA LEU A 20 5.19 26.72 19.92
C LEU A 20 6.30 26.05 19.09
N VAL A 21 7.40 26.73 18.87
CA VAL A 21 8.57 26.17 18.18
C VAL A 21 9.14 25.00 18.98
N GLY A 22 9.26 25.13 20.29
CA GLY A 22 9.69 24.03 21.17
C GLY A 22 8.77 22.80 21.09
N GLN A 23 7.45 23.01 21.03
CA GLN A 23 6.48 21.93 20.83
C GLN A 23 6.62 21.29 19.42
N LEU A 24 6.77 22.10 18.36
CA LEU A 24 6.97 21.62 16.99
C LEU A 24 8.25 20.79 16.86
N VAL A 25 9.36 21.25 17.46
CA VAL A 25 10.63 20.51 17.47
C VAL A 25 10.49 19.19 18.24
N LYS A 26 9.76 19.19 19.37
CA LYS A 26 9.49 18.00 20.17
C LYS A 26 8.57 17.01 19.43
N MET A 27 7.58 17.50 18.70
CA MET A 27 6.69 16.70 17.85
C MET A 27 7.40 16.21 16.57
N GLY A 28 8.29 17.01 15.99
CA GLY A 28 9.10 16.63 14.83
C GLY A 28 10.21 15.62 15.17
N GLY A 29 10.67 15.57 16.42
CA GLY A 29 11.63 14.57 16.91
C GLY A 29 11.00 13.23 17.27
N GLN A 30 9.68 13.16 17.44
CA GLN A 30 8.92 11.91 17.43
C GLN A 30 8.52 11.63 15.97
N GLY A 31 9.49 11.28 15.12
CA GLY A 31 9.21 10.62 13.88
C GLY A 31 8.25 9.47 14.24
N ARG A 32 7.03 9.49 13.69
CA ARG A 32 6.23 8.27 13.69
C ARG A 32 7.17 7.21 13.17
N ASP A 33 7.50 6.22 13.99
CA ASP A 33 8.24 5.05 13.56
C ASP A 33 7.38 4.40 12.47
N TYR A 34 7.54 4.91 11.24
CA TYR A 34 6.98 4.26 10.08
C TYR A 34 7.69 2.92 9.97
N LYS A 35 6.99 1.87 10.40
CA LYS A 35 7.44 0.49 10.24
C LYS A 35 6.80 -0.02 8.94
N PRO A 36 7.52 0.03 7.82
CA PRO A 36 6.97 -0.41 6.53
C PRO A 36 6.51 -1.87 6.58
N ASP A 37 7.12 -2.67 7.45
CA ASP A 37 6.87 -4.11 7.58
C ASP A 37 5.99 -4.48 8.80
N ALA A 38 5.21 -3.53 9.33
CA ALA A 38 4.42 -3.75 10.55
C ALA A 38 3.43 -4.93 10.45
N LEU A 39 2.97 -5.26 9.23
CA LEU A 39 2.05 -6.38 8.99
C LEU A 39 2.76 -7.70 8.63
N VAL A 40 4.07 -7.68 8.41
CA VAL A 40 4.80 -8.93 8.14
C VAL A 40 4.76 -9.83 9.38
N GLY A 41 4.33 -11.08 9.18
CA GLY A 41 4.08 -12.04 10.26
C GLY A 41 2.67 -11.98 10.84
N GLN A 42 1.78 -11.14 10.30
CA GLN A 42 0.38 -11.06 10.69
C GLN A 42 -0.53 -11.59 9.59
N ALA A 43 -1.74 -12.00 9.97
CA ALA A 43 -2.77 -12.35 9.00
C ALA A 43 -3.15 -11.12 8.16
N ILE A 44 -3.38 -11.34 6.86
CA ILE A 44 -3.92 -10.28 6.00
C ILE A 44 -5.28 -9.81 6.56
N PRO A 45 -5.52 -8.51 6.67
CA PRO A 45 -6.78 -8.00 7.21
C PRO A 45 -7.98 -8.41 6.33
N GLU A 46 -9.12 -8.56 6.99
CA GLU A 46 -10.40 -8.75 6.31
C GLU A 46 -10.80 -7.45 5.61
N THR A 47 -10.80 -7.48 4.29
CA THR A 47 -11.13 -6.33 3.45
C THR A 47 -11.92 -6.81 2.25
N VAL A 48 -13.22 -6.48 2.26
CA VAL A 48 -14.18 -6.90 1.24
C VAL A 48 -14.31 -5.81 0.19
N LEU A 49 -14.00 -6.13 -1.06
CA LEU A 49 -14.03 -5.19 -2.19
C LEU A 49 -14.77 -5.79 -3.38
N PRO A 50 -15.41 -4.94 -4.22
CA PRO A 50 -16.01 -5.38 -5.47
C PRO A 50 -14.95 -5.76 -6.52
N LEU A 51 -15.28 -6.74 -7.34
CA LEU A 51 -14.45 -7.15 -8.47
C LEU A 51 -14.56 -6.15 -9.64
N LEU A 52 -13.46 -6.02 -10.38
CA LEU A 52 -13.45 -5.34 -11.67
C LEU A 52 -13.86 -6.34 -12.76
N ARG A 53 -14.85 -5.96 -13.58
CA ARG A 53 -15.25 -6.68 -14.79
C ARG A 53 -15.53 -5.68 -15.90
N GLU A 54 -14.84 -5.79 -17.03
CA GLU A 54 -15.07 -4.96 -18.21
C GLU A 54 -15.15 -3.45 -17.91
N GLY A 55 -14.22 -2.95 -17.11
CA GLY A 55 -14.16 -1.54 -16.73
C GLY A 55 -15.22 -1.08 -15.73
N ARG A 56 -15.87 -2.00 -15.03
CA ARG A 56 -16.88 -1.70 -14.00
C ARG A 56 -16.61 -2.45 -12.71
N ALA A 57 -16.88 -1.79 -11.59
CA ALA A 57 -17.04 -2.49 -10.32
C ALA A 57 -18.39 -3.20 -10.33
N VAL A 58 -18.40 -4.52 -10.15
CA VAL A 58 -19.62 -5.34 -10.15
C VAL A 58 -20.04 -5.71 -8.73
N ASP A 59 -21.31 -6.13 -8.57
CA ASP A 59 -21.88 -6.59 -7.28
C ASP A 59 -21.40 -8.01 -6.90
N GLU A 60 -20.18 -8.34 -7.26
CA GLU A 60 -19.45 -9.53 -6.85
C GLU A 60 -18.28 -9.09 -5.98
N PHE A 61 -18.27 -9.54 -4.73
CA PHE A 61 -17.33 -9.09 -3.72
C PHE A 61 -16.38 -10.22 -3.33
N LEU A 62 -15.14 -9.85 -3.08
CA LEU A 62 -14.14 -10.76 -2.54
C LEU A 62 -13.50 -10.14 -1.29
N ASP A 63 -13.30 -10.97 -0.28
CA ASP A 63 -12.50 -10.63 0.87
C ASP A 63 -11.05 -11.06 0.65
N LEU A 64 -10.11 -10.12 0.80
CA LEU A 64 -8.67 -10.38 0.67
C LEU A 64 -8.20 -11.51 1.58
N LYS A 65 -8.79 -11.65 2.77
CA LYS A 65 -8.48 -12.72 3.71
C LYS A 65 -8.77 -14.11 3.15
N THR A 66 -9.79 -14.24 2.33
CA THR A 66 -10.21 -15.52 1.75
C THR A 66 -9.67 -15.75 0.34
N ALA A 67 -9.20 -14.70 -0.34
CA ALA A 67 -8.73 -14.75 -1.72
C ALA A 67 -7.58 -15.76 -1.93
N GLY A 68 -6.71 -15.92 -0.92
CA GLY A 68 -5.53 -16.79 -0.97
C GLY A 68 -5.60 -18.04 -0.12
N VAL A 69 -6.78 -18.40 0.42
CA VAL A 69 -6.88 -19.59 1.28
C VAL A 69 -6.48 -20.85 0.50
N GLY A 70 -5.45 -21.54 1.02
CA GLY A 70 -4.90 -22.76 0.44
C GLY A 70 -3.90 -22.58 -0.70
N LYS A 71 -3.64 -21.32 -1.13
CA LYS A 71 -2.63 -21.03 -2.17
C LYS A 71 -1.91 -19.72 -1.84
N PRO A 72 -0.57 -19.71 -1.93
CA PRO A 72 0.17 -18.45 -1.77
C PRO A 72 -0.15 -17.50 -2.93
N MET A 73 -0.18 -16.20 -2.62
CA MET A 73 -0.47 -15.14 -3.59
C MET A 73 0.32 -13.87 -3.31
N ILE A 74 0.37 -13.00 -4.28
CA ILE A 74 0.78 -11.61 -4.11
C ILE A 74 -0.45 -10.73 -4.17
N VAL A 75 -0.60 -9.79 -3.23
CA VAL A 75 -1.56 -8.70 -3.28
C VAL A 75 -0.80 -7.44 -3.67
N ASN A 76 -1.09 -6.89 -4.86
CA ASN A 76 -0.44 -5.70 -5.39
C ASN A 76 -1.45 -4.54 -5.45
N LEU A 77 -1.13 -3.47 -4.72
CA LEU A 77 -1.91 -2.22 -4.81
C LEU A 77 -1.31 -1.35 -5.91
N PHE A 78 -2.12 -0.96 -6.86
CA PHE A 78 -1.73 -0.19 -8.02
C PHE A 78 -2.78 0.84 -8.42
N ALA A 79 -2.47 1.70 -9.37
CA ALA A 79 -3.44 2.60 -9.99
C ALA A 79 -3.04 2.96 -11.42
N SER A 80 -4.01 3.29 -12.27
CA SER A 80 -3.76 3.72 -13.66
C SER A 80 -2.98 5.03 -13.76
N TRP A 81 -3.15 5.92 -12.79
CA TRP A 81 -2.46 7.21 -12.69
C TRP A 81 -1.05 7.12 -12.09
N CYS A 82 -0.62 5.93 -11.65
CA CYS A 82 0.64 5.70 -10.96
C CYS A 82 1.76 5.39 -11.95
N ALA A 83 2.66 6.33 -12.21
CA ALA A 83 3.79 6.11 -13.11
C ALA A 83 4.76 5.00 -12.65
N PRO A 84 5.12 4.86 -11.35
CA PRO A 84 5.94 3.74 -10.89
C PRO A 84 5.27 2.38 -11.08
N CYS A 85 3.92 2.29 -11.04
CA CYS A 85 3.20 1.03 -11.28
C CYS A 85 3.36 0.54 -12.74
N ARG A 86 3.53 1.47 -13.69
CA ARG A 86 3.88 1.11 -15.08
C ARG A 86 5.27 0.51 -15.19
N LEU A 87 6.21 0.97 -14.37
CA LEU A 87 7.60 0.47 -14.40
C LEU A 87 7.70 -0.94 -13.84
N GLU A 88 6.92 -1.30 -12.82
CA GLU A 88 6.95 -2.65 -12.24
C GLU A 88 6.16 -3.69 -13.06
N HIS A 89 5.33 -3.24 -14.01
CA HIS A 89 4.38 -4.09 -14.70
C HIS A 89 5.02 -5.31 -15.38
N GLU A 90 6.21 -5.14 -15.95
CA GLU A 90 6.99 -6.23 -16.55
C GLU A 90 7.32 -7.32 -15.51
N GLN A 91 7.68 -6.94 -14.29
CA GLN A 91 7.98 -7.88 -13.21
C GLN A 91 6.73 -8.61 -12.71
N LEU A 92 5.56 -7.94 -12.72
CA LEU A 92 4.29 -8.59 -12.41
C LEU A 92 3.90 -9.61 -13.50
N MET A 93 4.13 -9.28 -14.77
CA MET A 93 3.93 -10.23 -15.88
C MET A 93 4.86 -11.44 -15.77
N ALA A 94 6.11 -11.24 -15.34
CA ALA A 94 7.04 -12.33 -15.08
C ALA A 94 6.59 -13.22 -13.92
N LEU A 95 6.10 -12.64 -12.81
CA LEU A 95 5.50 -13.39 -11.69
C LEU A 95 4.33 -14.26 -12.14
N LYS A 96 3.45 -13.72 -12.99
CA LYS A 96 2.36 -14.49 -13.59
C LYS A 96 2.87 -15.66 -14.43
N ALA A 97 3.90 -15.42 -15.25
CA ALA A 97 4.52 -16.45 -16.07
C ALA A 97 5.17 -17.56 -15.22
N ASP A 98 5.69 -17.21 -14.03
CA ASP A 98 6.20 -18.16 -13.04
C ASP A 98 5.08 -18.91 -12.27
N GLY A 99 3.82 -18.67 -12.61
CA GLY A 99 2.65 -19.32 -12.00
C GLY A 99 2.25 -18.76 -10.63
N ILE A 100 2.74 -17.59 -10.26
CA ILE A 100 2.34 -16.92 -9.01
C ILE A 100 0.99 -16.23 -9.21
N ALA A 101 0.04 -16.52 -8.34
CA ALA A 101 -1.25 -15.81 -8.33
C ALA A 101 -1.07 -14.39 -7.83
N ILE A 102 -1.59 -13.41 -8.56
CA ILE A 102 -1.53 -12.00 -8.19
C ILE A 102 -2.96 -11.45 -8.11
N VAL A 103 -3.32 -10.91 -6.96
CA VAL A 103 -4.56 -10.16 -6.75
C VAL A 103 -4.24 -8.68 -6.86
N GLY A 104 -4.78 -8.01 -7.86
CA GLY A 104 -4.64 -6.56 -8.02
C GLY A 104 -5.67 -5.82 -7.17
N VAL A 105 -5.27 -4.74 -6.53
CA VAL A 105 -6.16 -3.80 -5.84
C VAL A 105 -6.00 -2.43 -6.49
N ALA A 106 -7.01 -2.02 -7.27
CA ALA A 106 -7.05 -0.72 -7.93
C ALA A 106 -7.36 0.38 -6.90
N TYR A 107 -6.29 0.99 -6.37
CA TYR A 107 -6.32 1.91 -5.24
C TYR A 107 -6.70 3.32 -5.69
N LYS A 108 -7.85 3.82 -5.18
CA LYS A 108 -8.37 5.17 -5.47
C LYS A 108 -8.37 5.48 -6.98
N ASP A 109 -8.80 4.50 -7.76
CA ASP A 109 -8.76 4.55 -9.21
C ASP A 109 -10.18 4.45 -9.81
N ASP A 110 -10.31 4.91 -11.04
CA ASP A 110 -11.54 4.74 -11.81
C ASP A 110 -11.52 3.38 -12.52
N PRO A 111 -12.58 2.56 -12.42
CA PRO A 111 -12.62 1.24 -13.03
C PRO A 111 -12.37 1.23 -14.55
N VAL A 112 -12.84 2.26 -15.27
CA VAL A 112 -12.62 2.37 -16.73
C VAL A 112 -11.15 2.67 -17.00
N ALA A 113 -10.52 3.57 -16.23
CA ALA A 113 -9.11 3.88 -16.36
C ALA A 113 -8.23 2.69 -15.97
N THR A 114 -8.60 1.94 -14.92
CA THR A 114 -7.94 0.69 -14.54
C THR A 114 -8.00 -0.33 -15.67
N GLN A 115 -9.17 -0.51 -16.32
CA GLN A 115 -9.30 -1.43 -17.45
C GLN A 115 -8.42 -1.02 -18.61
N ALA A 116 -8.44 0.27 -18.98
CA ALA A 116 -7.61 0.79 -20.06
C ALA A 116 -6.10 0.58 -19.80
N PHE A 117 -5.66 0.72 -18.54
CA PHE A 117 -4.30 0.43 -18.11
C PHE A 117 -3.91 -1.03 -18.34
N ILE A 118 -4.81 -1.97 -18.01
CA ILE A 118 -4.60 -3.41 -18.20
C ILE A 118 -4.65 -3.79 -19.68
N ASP A 119 -5.55 -3.19 -20.46
CA ASP A 119 -5.67 -3.43 -21.90
C ASP A 119 -4.41 -2.96 -22.65
N GLU A 120 -3.79 -1.87 -22.17
CA GLU A 120 -2.55 -1.31 -22.75
C GLU A 120 -1.31 -2.16 -22.45
N LEU A 121 -1.15 -2.60 -21.18
CA LEU A 121 0.09 -3.21 -20.71
C LEU A 121 0.04 -4.74 -20.59
N GLY A 122 -1.13 -5.33 -20.73
CA GLY A 122 -1.41 -6.73 -20.42
C GLY A 122 -1.92 -6.92 -19.01
N ASP A 123 -2.52 -8.08 -18.72
CA ASP A 123 -3.10 -8.39 -17.42
C ASP A 123 -2.23 -9.37 -16.64
N PRO A 124 -1.50 -8.94 -15.59
CA PRO A 124 -0.75 -9.83 -14.72
C PRO A 124 -1.63 -10.50 -13.65
N PHE A 125 -2.83 -9.98 -13.41
CA PHE A 125 -3.66 -10.35 -12.27
C PHE A 125 -4.53 -11.57 -12.53
N SER A 126 -4.74 -12.38 -11.52
CA SER A 126 -5.76 -13.44 -11.51
C SER A 126 -7.16 -12.85 -11.29
N MET A 127 -7.22 -11.73 -10.58
CA MET A 127 -8.40 -10.91 -10.37
C MET A 127 -8.00 -9.51 -9.95
N ILE A 128 -8.88 -8.53 -10.19
CA ILE A 128 -8.70 -7.15 -9.78
C ILE A 128 -9.88 -6.73 -8.90
N LEU A 129 -9.55 -6.15 -7.75
CA LEU A 129 -10.49 -5.58 -6.79
C LEU A 129 -10.47 -4.05 -6.92
N VAL A 130 -11.63 -3.42 -6.75
CA VAL A 130 -11.78 -1.97 -6.91
C VAL A 130 -11.86 -1.32 -5.53
N ASP A 131 -10.85 -0.55 -5.16
CA ASP A 131 -10.75 0.19 -3.90
C ASP A 131 -10.87 1.71 -4.13
N ARG A 132 -12.04 2.17 -4.54
CA ARG A 132 -12.27 3.61 -4.86
C ARG A 132 -12.04 4.52 -3.66
N GLU A 133 -12.35 4.07 -2.47
CA GLU A 133 -12.26 4.87 -1.24
C GLU A 133 -10.90 4.75 -0.55
N GLY A 134 -10.05 3.83 -0.99
CA GLY A 134 -8.75 3.58 -0.39
C GLY A 134 -8.82 2.82 0.93
N ARG A 135 -9.88 2.03 1.15
CA ARG A 135 -10.09 1.27 2.37
C ARG A 135 -9.07 0.17 2.55
N ALA A 136 -8.81 -0.61 1.50
CA ALA A 136 -7.76 -1.63 1.53
C ALA A 136 -6.39 -1.02 1.84
N GLY A 137 -6.09 0.16 1.25
CA GLY A 137 -4.86 0.87 1.56
C GLY A 137 -4.73 1.24 3.04
N LEU A 138 -5.83 1.63 3.69
CA LEU A 138 -5.85 1.92 5.13
C LEU A 138 -5.66 0.64 5.96
N ASP A 139 -6.39 -0.42 5.65
CA ASP A 139 -6.36 -1.69 6.38
C ASP A 139 -4.97 -2.36 6.28
N LEU A 140 -4.32 -2.24 5.12
CA LEU A 140 -2.96 -2.73 4.85
C LEU A 140 -1.85 -1.76 5.26
N GLY A 141 -2.18 -0.61 5.80
CA GLY A 141 -1.20 0.41 6.21
C GLY A 141 -0.33 0.90 5.06
N VAL A 142 -0.92 1.05 3.86
CA VAL A 142 -0.22 1.47 2.65
C VAL A 142 0.04 2.96 2.69
N SER A 143 1.27 3.36 2.39
CA SER A 143 1.68 4.76 2.32
C SER A 143 1.50 5.39 0.94
N GLY A 144 1.44 4.56 -0.09
CA GLY A 144 1.29 4.96 -1.49
C GLY A 144 1.29 3.73 -2.40
N VAL A 145 1.15 3.95 -3.70
CA VAL A 145 1.24 2.89 -4.71
C VAL A 145 2.50 3.07 -5.57
N PRO A 146 3.12 1.97 -6.01
CA PRO A 146 2.73 0.59 -5.76
C PRO A 146 3.24 0.05 -4.42
N GLU A 147 2.51 -0.87 -3.83
CA GLU A 147 2.97 -1.72 -2.73
C GLU A 147 2.50 -3.16 -2.96
N SER A 148 3.38 -4.13 -2.68
CA SER A 148 3.10 -5.56 -2.87
C SER A 148 3.28 -6.34 -1.58
N PHE A 149 2.33 -7.22 -1.29
CA PHE A 149 2.33 -8.11 -0.12
C PHE A 149 2.38 -9.57 -0.58
N ALA A 150 3.39 -10.31 -0.16
CA ALA A 150 3.44 -11.76 -0.32
C ALA A 150 2.64 -12.40 0.82
N VAL A 151 1.61 -13.17 0.47
CA VAL A 151 0.69 -13.83 1.41
C VAL A 151 0.79 -15.32 1.21
N ASP A 152 1.07 -16.06 2.29
CA ASP A 152 1.19 -17.51 2.24
C ASP A 152 -0.17 -18.22 2.15
N ALA A 153 -0.15 -19.56 2.03
CA ALA A 153 -1.36 -20.37 1.92
C ALA A 153 -2.25 -20.36 3.18
N TYR A 154 -1.74 -19.81 4.30
CA TYR A 154 -2.48 -19.67 5.54
C TYR A 154 -3.07 -18.25 5.72
N GLY A 155 -2.84 -17.37 4.73
CA GLY A 155 -3.30 -15.98 4.77
C GLY A 155 -2.40 -15.07 5.60
N GLN A 156 -1.15 -15.45 5.88
CA GLN A 156 -0.20 -14.59 6.59
C GLN A 156 0.65 -13.79 5.60
N ILE A 157 0.88 -12.53 5.90
CA ILE A 157 1.80 -11.67 5.15
C ILE A 157 3.22 -12.08 5.53
N VAL A 158 3.96 -12.68 4.59
CA VAL A 158 5.32 -13.18 4.81
C VAL A 158 6.41 -12.23 4.32
N ALA A 159 6.07 -11.33 3.39
CA ALA A 159 6.95 -10.25 2.94
C ALA A 159 6.14 -9.06 2.40
N LYS A 160 6.78 -7.90 2.34
CA LYS A 160 6.25 -6.67 1.76
C LYS A 160 7.32 -6.01 0.88
N ALA A 161 6.89 -5.47 -0.27
CA ALA A 161 7.66 -4.54 -1.07
C ALA A 161 6.96 -3.18 -1.05
N SER A 162 7.63 -2.16 -0.48
CA SER A 162 7.14 -0.78 -0.48
C SER A 162 7.80 -0.04 -1.63
N GLY A 163 7.01 0.34 -2.64
CA GLY A 163 7.48 0.87 -3.92
C GLY A 163 7.54 -0.19 -5.02
N PRO A 164 7.97 0.21 -6.24
CA PRO A 164 7.92 -0.63 -7.41
C PRO A 164 8.94 -1.77 -7.37
N ILE A 165 8.53 -2.93 -7.85
CA ILE A 165 9.40 -4.09 -8.10
C ILE A 165 10.08 -3.84 -9.43
N LEU A 166 11.37 -3.47 -9.43
CA LEU A 166 12.09 -3.06 -10.65
C LEU A 166 13.10 -4.09 -11.14
N THR A 167 13.52 -5.00 -10.26
CA THR A 167 14.59 -5.96 -10.58
C THR A 167 14.13 -7.39 -10.35
N ASP A 168 14.81 -8.32 -11.00
CA ASP A 168 14.61 -9.76 -10.76
C ASP A 168 14.92 -10.13 -9.30
N GLU A 169 15.85 -9.43 -8.66
CA GLU A 169 16.16 -9.65 -7.25
C GLU A 169 14.99 -9.24 -6.33
N ASP A 170 14.34 -8.10 -6.61
CA ASP A 170 13.14 -7.68 -5.86
C ASP A 170 12.02 -8.69 -6.01
N ARG A 171 11.81 -9.18 -7.24
CA ARG A 171 10.83 -10.21 -7.56
C ARG A 171 11.13 -11.52 -6.84
N GLN A 172 12.36 -11.99 -6.89
CA GLN A 172 12.79 -13.23 -6.26
C GLN A 172 12.62 -13.21 -4.74
N ARG A 173 12.90 -12.08 -4.07
CA ARG A 173 12.66 -11.93 -2.63
C ARG A 173 11.22 -12.22 -2.23
N LEU A 174 10.24 -11.76 -3.00
CA LEU A 174 8.83 -12.05 -2.75
C LEU A 174 8.51 -13.53 -2.98
N VAL A 175 9.03 -14.12 -4.07
CA VAL A 175 8.80 -15.53 -4.39
C VAL A 175 9.44 -16.46 -3.35
N GLU A 176 10.64 -16.15 -2.88
CA GLU A 176 11.31 -16.91 -1.83
C GLU A 176 10.55 -16.86 -0.52
N ALA A 177 10.03 -15.68 -0.16
CA ALA A 177 9.20 -15.54 1.03
C ALA A 177 7.91 -16.40 0.96
N LEU A 178 7.27 -16.49 -0.22
CA LEU A 178 6.10 -17.35 -0.42
C LEU A 178 6.41 -18.86 -0.33
N ARG A 179 7.64 -19.27 -0.61
CA ARG A 179 8.10 -20.66 -0.58
C ARG A 179 8.68 -21.07 0.78
N ALA A 180 8.97 -20.10 1.64
CA ALA A 180 9.51 -20.39 2.96
C ALA A 180 8.48 -21.16 3.81
N PRO A 181 8.92 -22.11 4.66
CA PRO A 181 8.01 -22.79 5.56
C PRO A 181 7.38 -21.77 6.53
N PRO A 182 6.14 -21.99 6.95
CA PRO A 182 5.46 -21.11 7.90
C PRO A 182 6.27 -21.02 9.20
N ARG A 183 6.36 -19.83 9.75
CA ARG A 183 7.10 -19.56 11.00
C ARG A 183 6.23 -19.81 12.22
#